data_2e95d79274ed1fa3d2162a768732d311
#
_entry.id   2e95d79274ed1fa3d2162a768732d311
#
_cell.length_a   1.000
_cell.length_b   1.000
_cell.length_c   1.000
_cell.angle_alpha   90.00
_cell.angle_beta   90.00
_cell.angle_gamma   90.00
#
_symmetry.space_group_name_H-M   'P 1'
#
loop_
_entity.id
_entity.type
_entity.pdbx_description
1 polymer ?
#
loop_
_entity_poly.entity_id
_entity_poly.type
_entity_poly.pdbx_seq_one_letter_code
_entity_poly.pdbx_strand_id
1 'polypeptide(L)'
;TIAVIPGDGIGPEIMTATLRVLDALDCGLTYDFVDAGMVALEKHGELLPQSTLDVIGKHKVALKGPLTTPIGDGFTSVNVTLRPHFDLYANVRPAVSFPGTKSRYENIDIITVRENTEGAYRSEGQTLSADGEIAESVARNTRKGSSRIVRYAFELAVKKGRKKVTAVHKANILKTSSGLFL
;
A
#
# COMPACT_ATOMS: atom_id res chain seq x y z
N THR A 1 14.45 -14.80 -6.92
CA THR A 1 13.05 -15.26 -6.72
C THR A 1 12.26 -14.17 -6.02
N ILE A 2 10.99 -13.97 -6.40
CA ILE A 2 10.04 -13.08 -5.75
C ILE A 2 8.79 -13.87 -5.32
N ALA A 3 8.14 -13.45 -4.24
CA ALA A 3 6.82 -13.97 -3.87
C ALA A 3 5.75 -13.42 -4.83
N VAL A 4 4.78 -14.24 -5.22
CA VAL A 4 3.67 -13.82 -6.08
C VAL A 4 2.35 -14.19 -5.44
N ILE A 5 1.52 -13.19 -5.20
CA ILE A 5 0.14 -13.32 -4.74
C ILE A 5 -0.77 -13.00 -5.94
N PRO A 6 -1.40 -13.98 -6.60
CA PRO A 6 -2.26 -13.73 -7.76
C PRO A 6 -3.42 -12.78 -7.45
N GLY A 7 -4.00 -12.90 -6.26
CA GLY A 7 -5.13 -12.10 -5.81
C GLY A 7 -6.48 -12.72 -6.14
N ASP A 8 -7.54 -11.95 -5.88
CA ASP A 8 -8.93 -12.36 -6.04
C ASP A 8 -9.58 -11.72 -7.29
N GLY A 9 -10.73 -12.21 -7.69
CA GLY A 9 -11.53 -11.64 -8.78
C GLY A 9 -10.76 -11.57 -10.10
N ILE A 10 -10.46 -10.36 -10.58
CA ILE A 10 -9.66 -10.12 -11.79
C ILE A 10 -8.15 -10.37 -11.58
N GLY A 11 -7.73 -10.65 -10.34
CA GLY A 11 -6.32 -10.81 -9.95
C GLY A 11 -5.55 -11.84 -10.78
N PRO A 12 -6.03 -13.09 -10.89
CA PRO A 12 -5.33 -14.13 -11.66
C PRO A 12 -5.12 -13.77 -13.13
N GLU A 13 -6.11 -13.13 -13.78
CA GLU A 13 -6.00 -12.70 -15.17
C GLU A 13 -4.92 -11.65 -15.37
N ILE A 14 -4.99 -10.57 -14.60
CA ILE A 14 -3.99 -9.48 -14.71
C ILE A 14 -2.60 -9.93 -14.24
N MET A 15 -2.52 -10.84 -13.26
CA MET A 15 -1.25 -11.41 -12.83
C MET A 15 -0.61 -12.24 -13.95
N THR A 16 -1.38 -13.10 -14.62
CA THR A 16 -0.91 -13.87 -15.76
C THR A 16 -0.36 -12.96 -16.86
N ALA A 17 -1.07 -11.89 -17.21
CA ALA A 17 -0.62 -10.91 -18.18
C ALA A 17 0.68 -10.20 -17.74
N THR A 18 0.76 -9.82 -16.45
CA THR A 18 1.94 -9.17 -15.87
C THR A 18 3.16 -10.08 -15.91
N LEU A 19 3.01 -11.35 -15.51
CA LEU A 19 4.12 -12.32 -15.52
C LEU A 19 4.64 -12.57 -16.94
N ARG A 20 3.74 -12.65 -17.95
CA ARG A 20 4.16 -12.75 -19.35
C ARG A 20 5.05 -11.57 -19.79
N VAL A 21 4.75 -10.36 -19.33
CA VAL A 21 5.59 -9.19 -19.63
C VAL A 21 6.93 -9.31 -18.92
N LEU A 22 6.94 -9.70 -17.64
CA LEU A 22 8.18 -9.87 -16.86
C LEU A 22 9.07 -10.96 -17.44
N ASP A 23 8.49 -12.08 -17.90
CA ASP A 23 9.22 -13.16 -18.55
C ASP A 23 9.84 -12.72 -19.89
N ALA A 24 9.10 -11.92 -20.67
CA ALA A 24 9.59 -11.38 -21.93
C ALA A 24 10.74 -10.37 -21.77
N LEU A 25 10.88 -9.75 -20.59
CA LEU A 25 12.00 -8.87 -20.26
C LEU A 25 13.29 -9.63 -19.90
N ASP A 26 13.23 -10.94 -19.74
CA ASP A 26 14.35 -11.83 -19.39
C ASP A 26 15.20 -11.30 -18.21
N CYS A 27 14.54 -10.81 -17.17
CA CYS A 27 15.18 -10.26 -15.98
C CYS A 27 15.72 -11.34 -15.01
N GLY A 28 15.70 -12.61 -15.38
CA GLY A 28 16.12 -13.74 -14.54
C GLY A 28 15.24 -13.90 -13.28
N LEU A 29 13.97 -13.48 -13.33
CA LEU A 29 13.03 -13.64 -12.22
C LEU A 29 12.54 -15.09 -12.14
N THR A 30 12.42 -15.59 -10.92
CA THR A 30 11.70 -16.82 -10.59
C THR A 30 10.59 -16.49 -9.59
N TYR A 31 9.52 -17.24 -9.59
CA TYR A 31 8.30 -16.94 -8.87
C TYR A 31 7.99 -18.01 -7.83
N ASP A 32 7.69 -17.58 -6.61
CA ASP A 32 7.21 -18.42 -5.51
C ASP A 32 5.77 -17.99 -5.19
N PHE A 33 4.80 -18.81 -5.62
CA PHE A 33 3.38 -18.47 -5.52
C PHE A 33 2.85 -18.76 -4.12
N VAL A 34 2.10 -17.80 -3.57
CA VAL A 34 1.48 -17.91 -2.25
C VAL A 34 0.03 -17.39 -2.29
N ASP A 35 -0.80 -17.95 -1.41
CA ASP A 35 -2.19 -17.58 -1.30
C ASP A 35 -2.41 -16.43 -0.30
N ALA A 36 -3.30 -15.51 -0.64
CA ALA A 36 -3.87 -14.51 0.26
C ALA A 36 -5.27 -14.10 -0.22
N GLY A 37 -6.06 -13.46 0.65
CA GLY A 37 -7.42 -13.04 0.35
C GLY A 37 -8.42 -14.18 0.39
N MET A 38 -9.43 -14.15 -0.48
CA MET A 38 -10.50 -15.13 -0.48
C MET A 38 -10.02 -16.54 -0.78
N VAL A 39 -9.07 -16.68 -1.71
CA VAL A 39 -8.46 -17.99 -2.02
C VAL A 39 -7.79 -18.60 -0.80
N ALA A 40 -7.08 -17.80 0.01
CA ALA A 40 -6.47 -18.28 1.24
C ALA A 40 -7.52 -18.62 2.30
N LEU A 41 -8.58 -17.83 2.42
CA LEU A 41 -9.67 -18.11 3.35
C LEU A 41 -10.34 -19.45 3.04
N GLU A 42 -10.60 -19.75 1.78
CA GLU A 42 -11.20 -21.00 1.34
C GLU A 42 -10.29 -22.23 1.58
N LYS A 43 -8.99 -22.08 1.33
CA LYS A 43 -8.01 -23.17 1.45
C LYS A 43 -7.48 -23.40 2.86
N HIS A 44 -7.28 -22.32 3.62
CA HIS A 44 -6.52 -22.33 4.88
C HIS A 44 -7.34 -21.83 6.06
N GLY A 45 -8.55 -21.27 5.85
CA GLY A 45 -9.41 -20.72 6.91
C GLY A 45 -9.01 -19.31 7.37
N GLU A 46 -8.04 -18.67 6.73
CA GLU A 46 -7.57 -17.34 7.09
C GLU A 46 -7.17 -16.52 5.83
N LEU A 47 -7.41 -15.20 5.87
CA LEU A 47 -7.12 -14.33 4.71
C LEU A 47 -5.62 -14.14 4.43
N LEU A 48 -4.77 -14.35 5.40
CA LEU A 48 -3.32 -14.16 5.29
C LEU A 48 -2.57 -15.21 6.13
N PRO A 49 -2.30 -16.39 5.56
CA PRO A 49 -1.58 -17.46 6.23
C PRO A 49 -0.15 -17.05 6.66
N GLN A 50 0.31 -17.58 7.77
CA GLN A 50 1.68 -17.36 8.24
C GLN A 50 2.71 -17.83 7.20
N SER A 51 2.45 -18.92 6.49
CA SER A 51 3.30 -19.42 5.40
C SER A 51 3.50 -18.38 4.29
N THR A 52 2.47 -17.59 3.97
CA THR A 52 2.56 -16.48 3.01
C THR A 52 3.48 -15.38 3.53
N LEU A 53 3.36 -15.01 4.81
CA LEU A 53 4.25 -14.04 5.43
C LEU A 53 5.70 -14.51 5.44
N ASP A 54 5.94 -15.78 5.73
CA ASP A 54 7.28 -16.38 5.75
C ASP A 54 7.95 -16.34 4.36
N VAL A 55 7.22 -16.66 3.31
CA VAL A 55 7.72 -16.61 1.92
C VAL A 55 8.03 -15.18 1.49
N ILE A 56 7.15 -14.21 1.81
CA ILE A 56 7.41 -12.79 1.54
C ILE A 56 8.65 -12.32 2.33
N GLY A 57 8.75 -12.68 3.60
CA GLY A 57 9.89 -12.37 4.46
C GLY A 57 11.20 -12.94 3.95
N LYS A 58 11.17 -14.17 3.41
CA LYS A 58 12.33 -14.84 2.79
C LYS A 58 12.82 -14.12 1.54
N HIS A 59 11.91 -13.78 0.62
CA HIS A 59 12.29 -13.15 -0.66
C HIS A 59 12.41 -11.63 -0.58
N LYS A 60 11.80 -10.98 0.42
CA LYS A 60 11.80 -9.51 0.62
C LYS A 60 11.21 -8.69 -0.52
N VAL A 61 10.73 -9.33 -1.56
CA VAL A 61 10.03 -8.73 -2.70
C VAL A 61 8.81 -9.58 -2.99
N ALA A 62 7.66 -8.92 -3.10
CA ALA A 62 6.41 -9.57 -3.47
C ALA A 62 5.68 -8.78 -4.56
N LEU A 63 5.19 -9.50 -5.57
CA LEU A 63 4.24 -9.00 -6.55
C LEU A 63 2.84 -9.44 -6.13
N LYS A 64 1.94 -8.49 -5.96
CA LYS A 64 0.60 -8.75 -5.42
C LYS A 64 -0.49 -8.22 -6.33
N GLY A 65 -1.42 -9.09 -6.71
CA GLY A 65 -2.68 -8.74 -7.35
C GLY A 65 -3.69 -8.09 -6.38
N PRO A 66 -4.87 -7.69 -6.87
CA PRO A 66 -5.95 -7.18 -6.05
C PRO A 66 -6.44 -8.26 -5.08
N LEU A 67 -6.83 -7.84 -3.87
CA LEU A 67 -7.40 -8.73 -2.85
C LEU A 67 -8.73 -8.17 -2.38
N THR A 68 -9.70 -9.05 -2.25
CA THR A 68 -11.01 -8.74 -1.69
C THR A 68 -10.99 -8.95 -0.18
N THR A 69 -11.52 -7.98 0.56
CA THR A 69 -11.80 -8.13 1.98
C THR A 69 -13.29 -8.33 2.13
N PRO A 70 -13.76 -9.42 2.75
CA PRO A 70 -15.18 -9.61 3.03
C PRO A 70 -15.74 -8.43 3.85
N ILE A 71 -16.99 -8.04 3.54
CA ILE A 71 -17.73 -7.06 4.33
C ILE A 71 -18.32 -7.81 5.53
N GLY A 72 -18.05 -7.35 6.73
CA GLY A 72 -18.57 -7.93 7.98
C GLY A 72 -17.55 -7.85 9.11
N ASP A 73 -18.02 -8.16 10.32
CA ASP A 73 -17.20 -8.13 11.51
C ASP A 73 -16.17 -9.28 11.50
N GLY A 74 -14.95 -8.97 11.92
CA GLY A 74 -13.87 -9.96 12.13
C GLY A 74 -12.83 -10.07 11.02
N PHE A 75 -13.01 -9.39 9.89
CA PHE A 75 -12.01 -9.42 8.81
C PHE A 75 -11.22 -8.12 8.71
N THR A 76 -9.90 -8.23 8.82
CA THR A 76 -8.98 -7.11 8.56
C THR A 76 -8.46 -7.22 7.13
N SER A 77 -8.39 -6.10 6.44
CA SER A 77 -7.80 -6.07 5.09
C SER A 77 -6.36 -6.60 5.10
N VAL A 78 -6.06 -7.54 4.22
CA VAL A 78 -4.71 -8.11 4.03
C VAL A 78 -3.68 -6.98 3.83
N ASN A 79 -4.03 -5.95 3.08
CA ASN A 79 -3.14 -4.80 2.87
C ASN A 79 -2.85 -4.04 4.17
N VAL A 80 -3.84 -3.90 5.06
CA VAL A 80 -3.69 -3.23 6.36
C VAL A 80 -2.80 -4.06 7.29
N THR A 81 -2.82 -5.38 7.16
CA THR A 81 -1.97 -6.30 7.94
C THR A 81 -0.53 -6.33 7.40
N LEU A 82 -0.34 -6.45 6.08
CA LEU A 82 0.99 -6.54 5.46
C LEU A 82 1.85 -5.29 5.71
N ARG A 83 1.24 -4.10 5.68
CA ARG A 83 1.98 -2.82 5.81
C ARG A 83 2.74 -2.69 7.12
N PRO A 84 2.12 -2.82 8.30
CA PRO A 84 2.85 -2.78 9.56
C PRO A 84 3.73 -4.01 9.79
N HIS A 85 3.32 -5.20 9.33
CA HIS A 85 4.10 -6.43 9.51
C HIS A 85 5.49 -6.32 8.89
N PHE A 86 5.60 -5.78 7.68
CA PHE A 86 6.88 -5.59 6.97
C PHE A 86 7.40 -4.15 7.03
N ASP A 87 6.82 -3.30 7.87
CA ASP A 87 7.13 -1.85 7.97
C ASP A 87 7.17 -1.15 6.59
N LEU A 88 6.17 -1.43 5.75
CA LEU A 88 6.03 -0.84 4.41
C LEU A 88 5.56 0.61 4.50
N TYR A 89 6.39 1.48 5.07
CA TYR A 89 6.02 2.84 5.42
C TYR A 89 5.90 3.79 4.22
N ALA A 90 6.64 3.56 3.15
CA ALA A 90 6.66 4.42 1.97
C ALA A 90 5.86 3.81 0.81
N ASN A 91 4.71 4.38 0.50
CA ASN A 91 3.93 4.03 -0.68
C ASN A 91 4.29 5.01 -1.81
N VAL A 92 4.99 4.51 -2.81
CA VAL A 92 5.49 5.31 -3.95
C VAL A 92 4.60 5.08 -5.16
N ARG A 93 3.97 6.16 -5.64
CA ARG A 93 3.02 6.13 -6.75
C ARG A 93 3.44 7.11 -7.84
N PRO A 94 4.15 6.66 -8.87
CA PRO A 94 4.36 7.46 -10.06
C PRO A 94 3.07 7.57 -10.89
N ALA A 95 2.78 8.76 -11.39
CA ALA A 95 1.69 9.04 -12.30
C ALA A 95 2.25 9.85 -13.49
N VAL A 96 2.13 9.29 -14.68
CA VAL A 96 2.63 9.89 -15.93
C VAL A 96 1.51 9.91 -16.95
N SER A 97 1.34 11.03 -17.66
CA SER A 97 0.41 11.13 -18.79
C SER A 97 0.90 10.26 -19.95
N PHE A 98 -0.01 9.48 -20.53
CA PHE A 98 0.28 8.74 -21.76
C PHE A 98 -0.22 9.51 -22.98
N PRO A 99 0.61 9.70 -24.04
CA PRO A 99 0.17 10.29 -25.28
C PRO A 99 -1.00 9.52 -25.90
N GLY A 100 -1.98 10.23 -26.45
CA GLY A 100 -3.14 9.64 -27.10
C GLY A 100 -4.26 9.23 -26.15
N THR A 101 -4.11 9.35 -24.83
CA THR A 101 -5.18 9.12 -23.87
C THR A 101 -5.93 10.41 -23.59
N LYS A 102 -7.27 10.34 -23.52
CA LYS A 102 -8.11 11.47 -23.13
C LYS A 102 -7.99 11.69 -21.62
N SER A 103 -7.38 12.82 -21.21
CA SER A 103 -7.20 13.21 -19.82
C SER A 103 -7.56 14.68 -19.62
N ARG A 104 -7.94 15.04 -18.37
CA ARG A 104 -8.18 16.46 -18.01
C ARG A 104 -6.89 17.28 -18.03
N TYR A 105 -5.75 16.67 -17.73
CA TYR A 105 -4.45 17.33 -17.66
C TYR A 105 -3.46 16.60 -18.56
N GLU A 106 -2.59 17.37 -19.20
CA GLU A 106 -1.51 16.87 -20.05
C GLU A 106 -0.15 17.09 -19.36
N ASN A 107 0.87 16.38 -19.84
CA ASN A 107 2.25 16.50 -19.35
C ASN A 107 2.41 16.28 -17.84
N ILE A 108 1.61 15.37 -17.28
CA ILE A 108 1.73 14.95 -15.88
C ILE A 108 2.93 14.02 -15.73
N ASP A 109 3.80 14.35 -14.79
CA ASP A 109 4.87 13.49 -14.30
C ASP A 109 5.09 13.78 -12.80
N ILE A 110 4.32 13.09 -11.97
CA ILE A 110 4.29 13.28 -10.52
C ILE A 110 4.58 11.95 -9.85
N ILE A 111 5.41 11.98 -8.81
CA ILE A 111 5.61 10.84 -7.91
C ILE A 111 5.01 11.21 -6.56
N THR A 112 3.93 10.55 -6.16
CA THR A 112 3.36 10.68 -4.82
C THR A 112 4.08 9.72 -3.88
N VAL A 113 4.68 10.26 -2.83
CA VAL A 113 5.26 9.49 -1.73
C VAL A 113 4.36 9.64 -0.51
N ARG A 114 3.71 8.54 -0.11
CA ARG A 114 2.71 8.54 0.96
C ARG A 114 3.19 7.69 2.13
N GLU A 115 3.10 8.24 3.35
CA GLU A 115 3.20 7.44 4.56
C GLU A 115 2.04 6.45 4.62
N ASN A 116 2.31 5.21 4.98
CA ASN A 116 1.38 4.10 4.75
C ASN A 116 1.14 3.23 6.00
N THR A 117 1.74 3.57 7.13
CA THR A 117 1.66 2.82 8.39
C THR A 117 1.02 3.58 9.54
N GLU A 118 0.74 4.87 9.36
CA GLU A 118 0.14 5.77 10.35
C GLU A 118 -1.11 6.48 9.80
N GLY A 119 -1.63 7.44 10.53
CA GLY A 119 -2.80 8.22 10.18
C GLY A 119 -4.11 7.50 10.49
N ALA A 120 -5.12 7.70 9.66
CA ALA A 120 -6.47 7.15 9.84
C ALA A 120 -6.61 5.66 9.46
N TYR A 121 -5.54 5.03 8.95
CA TYR A 121 -5.58 3.61 8.54
C TYR A 121 -5.32 2.62 9.68
N ARG A 122 -4.94 3.12 10.85
CA ARG A 122 -4.87 2.30 12.06
C ARG A 122 -6.26 2.22 12.69
N SER A 123 -6.68 1.04 13.06
CA SER A 123 -7.97 0.80 13.75
C SER A 123 -7.95 1.22 15.22
N GLU A 124 -6.80 1.61 15.74
CA GLU A 124 -6.66 2.08 17.13
C GLU A 124 -7.48 3.34 17.38
N GLY A 125 -8.29 3.36 18.44
CA GLY A 125 -9.10 4.52 18.82
C GLY A 125 -10.31 4.75 17.92
N GLN A 126 -10.80 3.72 17.22
CA GLN A 126 -12.11 3.75 16.60
C GLN A 126 -13.16 3.36 17.63
N THR A 127 -14.16 4.19 17.79
CA THR A 127 -15.29 3.96 18.70
C THR A 127 -16.61 4.26 18.01
N LEU A 128 -17.64 3.54 18.42
CA LEU A 128 -19.03 3.83 18.08
C LEU A 128 -19.81 3.93 19.39
N SER A 129 -20.62 4.97 19.55
CA SER A 129 -21.48 5.12 20.71
C SER A 129 -22.51 3.97 20.78
N ALA A 130 -23.00 3.66 21.99
CA ALA A 130 -23.92 2.55 22.19
C ALA A 130 -25.24 2.67 21.42
N ASP A 131 -25.68 3.90 21.13
CA ASP A 131 -26.85 4.22 20.32
C ASP A 131 -26.55 4.27 18.79
N GLY A 132 -25.27 4.14 18.39
CA GLY A 132 -24.86 4.18 17.00
C GLY A 132 -24.82 5.57 16.35
N GLU A 133 -25.06 6.63 17.13
CA GLU A 133 -25.19 8.00 16.59
C GLU A 133 -23.84 8.74 16.46
N ILE A 134 -22.80 8.32 17.21
CA ILE A 134 -21.50 8.98 17.22
C ILE A 134 -20.42 7.97 16.90
N ALA A 135 -19.68 8.22 15.78
CA ALA A 135 -18.51 7.46 15.40
C ALA A 135 -17.26 8.34 15.50
N GLU A 136 -16.23 7.84 16.16
CA GLU A 136 -14.94 8.52 16.28
C GLU A 136 -13.83 7.67 15.72
N SER A 137 -12.82 8.31 15.13
CA SER A 137 -11.62 7.65 14.69
C SER A 137 -10.39 8.53 14.93
N VAL A 138 -9.31 7.94 15.43
CA VAL A 138 -8.08 8.67 15.76
C VAL A 138 -7.09 8.56 14.60
N ALA A 139 -6.69 9.71 14.03
CA ALA A 139 -5.56 9.80 13.11
C ALA A 139 -4.28 10.10 13.89
N ARG A 140 -3.40 9.12 14.03
CA ARG A 140 -2.13 9.25 14.75
C ARG A 140 -0.98 9.51 13.80
N ASN A 141 -0.25 10.60 13.99
CA ASN A 141 1.00 10.89 13.31
C ASN A 141 2.12 10.98 14.34
N THR A 142 3.26 10.36 14.07
CA THR A 142 4.44 10.44 14.93
C THR A 142 5.57 11.22 14.27
N ARG A 143 6.45 11.79 15.07
CA ARG A 143 7.68 12.42 14.55
C ARG A 143 8.53 11.42 13.76
N LYS A 144 8.63 10.17 14.22
CA LYS A 144 9.35 9.11 13.53
C LYS A 144 8.76 8.85 12.14
N GLY A 145 7.45 8.63 12.05
CA GLY A 145 6.76 8.38 10.78
C GLY A 145 6.88 9.56 9.82
N SER A 146 6.64 10.79 10.31
CA SER A 146 6.78 12.02 9.52
C SER A 146 8.21 12.21 9.01
N SER A 147 9.22 12.10 9.88
CA SER A 147 10.61 12.30 9.48
C SER A 147 11.10 11.27 8.47
N ARG A 148 10.74 9.98 8.62
CA ARG A 148 11.21 8.95 7.70
C ARG A 148 10.60 9.07 6.31
N ILE A 149 9.31 9.41 6.21
CA ILE A 149 8.68 9.58 4.90
C ILE A 149 9.17 10.82 4.17
N VAL A 150 9.38 11.92 4.89
CA VAL A 150 9.95 13.13 4.32
C VAL A 150 11.37 12.89 3.83
N ARG A 151 12.23 12.28 4.64
CA ARG A 151 13.59 11.89 4.23
C ARG A 151 13.58 11.02 2.96
N TYR A 152 12.76 9.99 2.94
CA TYR A 152 12.61 9.13 1.78
C TYR A 152 12.20 9.90 0.52
N ALA A 153 11.25 10.84 0.64
CA ALA A 153 10.79 11.65 -0.48
C ALA A 153 11.90 12.54 -1.05
N PHE A 154 12.74 13.15 -0.19
CA PHE A 154 13.89 13.95 -0.64
C PHE A 154 14.99 13.08 -1.28
N GLU A 155 15.32 11.94 -0.68
CA GLU A 155 16.29 10.99 -1.24
C GLU A 155 15.83 10.47 -2.61
N LEU A 156 14.55 10.13 -2.73
CA LEU A 156 13.97 9.71 -4.01
C LEU A 156 13.99 10.84 -5.05
N ALA A 157 13.71 12.08 -4.64
CA ALA A 157 13.77 13.25 -5.51
C ALA A 157 15.17 13.42 -6.09
N VAL A 158 16.20 13.36 -5.24
CA VAL A 158 17.61 13.42 -5.68
C VAL A 158 17.92 12.28 -6.64
N LYS A 159 17.59 11.03 -6.27
CA LYS A 159 17.84 9.84 -7.11
C LYS A 159 17.16 9.90 -8.46
N LYS A 160 15.98 10.56 -8.56
CA LYS A 160 15.20 10.71 -9.78
C LYS A 160 15.45 12.05 -10.52
N GLY A 161 16.43 12.84 -10.09
CA GLY A 161 16.74 14.15 -10.70
C GLY A 161 15.60 15.17 -10.59
N ARG A 162 14.71 15.01 -9.60
CA ARG A 162 13.58 15.93 -9.38
C ARG A 162 14.06 17.20 -8.66
N LYS A 163 13.53 18.34 -9.04
CA LYS A 163 13.95 19.65 -8.50
C LYS A 163 13.02 20.21 -7.44
N LYS A 164 11.85 19.55 -7.21
CA LYS A 164 10.83 20.07 -6.32
C LYS A 164 10.21 18.92 -5.52
N VAL A 165 10.08 19.11 -4.22
CA VAL A 165 9.27 18.29 -3.31
C VAL A 165 8.18 19.18 -2.74
N THR A 166 6.94 18.73 -2.77
CA THR A 166 5.79 19.48 -2.25
C THR A 166 5.19 18.67 -1.09
N ALA A 167 5.12 19.28 0.10
CA ALA A 167 4.40 18.69 1.23
C ALA A 167 2.91 19.00 1.11
N VAL A 168 2.08 17.97 1.20
CA VAL A 168 0.61 18.09 1.17
C VAL A 168 0.08 17.75 2.57
N HIS A 169 -0.56 18.71 3.21
CA HIS A 169 -1.01 18.58 4.59
C HIS A 169 -2.28 19.41 4.86
N LYS A 170 -2.91 19.23 6.02
CA LYS A 170 -4.09 19.98 6.48
C LYS A 170 -3.82 20.65 7.84
N ALA A 171 -2.63 21.17 8.08
CA ALA A 171 -2.21 21.76 9.36
C ALA A 171 -2.99 23.01 9.75
N ASN A 172 -3.65 23.69 8.81
CA ASN A 172 -4.55 24.82 9.10
C ASN A 172 -5.78 24.43 9.93
N ILE A 173 -6.23 23.18 9.82
CA ILE A 173 -7.36 22.60 10.58
C ILE A 173 -6.84 21.60 11.62
N LEU A 174 -6.08 20.60 11.19
CA LEU A 174 -5.54 19.55 12.05
C LEU A 174 -4.19 19.99 12.62
N LYS A 175 -4.24 20.99 13.51
CA LYS A 175 -3.06 21.72 14.02
C LYS A 175 -2.05 20.83 14.73
N THR A 176 -2.52 19.80 15.45
CA THR A 176 -1.65 18.88 16.18
C THR A 176 -1.09 17.78 15.30
N SER A 177 -1.94 16.99 14.62
CA SER A 177 -1.51 15.84 13.84
C SER A 177 -0.81 16.23 12.53
N SER A 178 -1.46 17.04 11.68
CA SER A 178 -0.84 17.56 10.45
C SER A 178 0.25 18.60 10.74
N GLY A 179 0.13 19.36 11.85
CA GLY A 179 1.17 20.30 12.27
C GLY A 179 2.45 19.62 12.74
N LEU A 180 2.37 18.41 13.30
CA LEU A 180 3.56 17.61 13.61
C LEU A 180 4.28 17.11 12.34
N PHE A 181 3.53 16.84 11.27
CA PHE A 181 4.10 16.46 9.99
C PHE A 181 4.83 17.63 9.30
N LEU A 182 4.29 18.84 9.40
CA LEU A 182 4.86 20.07 8.84
C LEU A 182 6.08 20.55 9.64
#